data_6fb0148a2199fdc39a90f573d3baf17e
#
_entry.id   6fb0148a2199fdc39a90f573d3baf17e
#
_cell.length_a   1.000
_cell.length_b   1.000
_cell.length_c   1.000
_cell.angle_alpha   90.00
_cell.angle_beta   90.00
_cell.angle_gamma   90.00
#
_symmetry.space_group_name_H-M   'P 1'
#
loop_
_entity.id
_entity.type
_entity.pdbx_description
1 polymer ?
#
loop_
_entity_poly.entity_id
_entity_poly.type
_entity_poly.pdbx_seq_one_letter_code
_entity_poly.pdbx_strand_id
1 'polypeptide(L)'
;MINREEFLNKRYKSEKRFQFYGKSAIVLALLFLAVFLFKIFSTGYTAFQKTWITIPINYDPEFMYLDADQKPSIQDLEDSEYFDVGIESFAALDQNANEDQITEIKRMFAFIFEEEIKYHILSNPDDFGKIVEGKLTASDDLDQVFKGNYPRELPDCLLYTSDAADESRG
;
A
#
# COMPACT_ATOMS: atom_id res chain seq x y z
N MET A 1 37.06 -69.16 8.87
CA MET A 1 35.84 -69.02 8.10
C MET A 1 35.16 -67.67 8.51
N ILE A 2 35.14 -66.70 7.63
CA ILE A 2 34.49 -65.37 7.91
C ILE A 2 32.99 -65.63 7.94
N ASN A 3 32.39 -65.34 9.05
CA ASN A 3 30.95 -65.57 9.29
C ASN A 3 30.12 -64.70 8.32
N ARG A 4 29.55 -65.28 7.30
CA ARG A 4 28.81 -64.65 6.21
C ARG A 4 27.66 -63.73 6.73
N GLU A 5 27.09 -64.18 7.83
CA GLU A 5 26.00 -63.40 8.48
C GLU A 5 26.51 -62.11 9.14
N GLU A 6 27.68 -62.13 9.71
CA GLU A 6 28.28 -60.95 10.35
C GLU A 6 28.63 -59.87 9.33
N PHE A 7 29.13 -60.32 8.15
CA PHE A 7 29.42 -59.43 7.02
C PHE A 7 28.15 -58.78 6.43
N LEU A 8 27.08 -59.57 6.29
CA LEU A 8 25.78 -59.08 5.83
C LEU A 8 25.16 -58.08 6.82
N ASN A 9 25.22 -58.35 8.11
CA ASN A 9 24.72 -57.45 9.14
C ASN A 9 25.47 -56.11 9.19
N LYS A 10 26.79 -56.13 8.95
CA LYS A 10 27.58 -54.90 8.89
C LYS A 10 27.24 -54.06 7.69
N ARG A 11 27.01 -54.65 6.52
CA ARG A 11 26.53 -53.95 5.30
C ARG A 11 25.15 -53.39 5.50
N TYR A 12 24.22 -54.12 6.10
CA TYR A 12 22.84 -53.68 6.35
C TYR A 12 22.77 -52.50 7.34
N LYS A 13 23.64 -52.50 8.35
CA LYS A 13 23.75 -51.33 9.27
C LYS A 13 24.33 -50.11 8.57
N SER A 14 25.29 -50.27 7.68
CA SER A 14 25.85 -49.17 6.89
C SER A 14 24.83 -48.60 5.92
N GLU A 15 24.05 -49.43 5.25
CA GLU A 15 22.98 -49.03 4.35
C GLU A 15 21.85 -48.26 5.08
N LYS A 16 21.42 -48.74 6.25
CA LYS A 16 20.44 -48.02 7.08
C LYS A 16 20.94 -46.64 7.50
N ARG A 17 22.22 -46.50 7.85
CA ARG A 17 22.82 -45.21 8.18
C ARG A 17 22.82 -44.29 6.98
N PHE A 18 23.18 -44.77 5.81
CA PHE A 18 23.17 -43.98 4.58
C PHE A 18 21.76 -43.52 4.21
N GLN A 19 20.77 -44.41 4.30
CA GLN A 19 19.38 -44.09 4.08
C GLN A 19 18.87 -43.07 5.11
N PHE A 20 19.30 -43.18 6.37
CA PHE A 20 18.94 -42.21 7.41
C PHE A 20 19.50 -40.80 7.10
N TYR A 21 20.80 -40.72 6.72
CA TYR A 21 21.41 -39.43 6.35
C TYR A 21 20.75 -38.83 5.09
N GLY A 22 20.44 -39.65 4.10
CA GLY A 22 19.75 -39.20 2.90
C GLY A 22 18.34 -38.62 3.21
N LYS A 23 17.58 -39.35 4.02
CA LYS A 23 16.25 -38.88 4.47
C LYS A 23 16.35 -37.60 5.32
N SER A 24 17.30 -37.54 6.25
CA SER A 24 17.55 -36.38 7.09
C SER A 24 17.95 -35.16 6.28
N ALA A 25 18.76 -35.32 5.23
CA ALA A 25 19.14 -34.22 4.33
C ALA A 25 17.93 -33.65 3.58
N ILE A 26 17.05 -34.55 3.09
CA ILE A 26 15.80 -34.11 2.42
C ILE A 26 14.89 -33.33 3.39
N VAL A 27 14.67 -33.85 4.60
CA VAL A 27 13.87 -33.18 5.63
C VAL A 27 14.45 -31.81 5.98
N LEU A 28 15.78 -31.75 6.14
CA LEU A 28 16.48 -30.50 6.43
C LEU A 28 16.31 -29.48 5.29
N ALA A 29 16.46 -29.92 4.03
CA ALA A 29 16.28 -29.08 2.85
C ALA A 29 14.82 -28.52 2.77
N LEU A 30 13.83 -29.37 3.02
CA LEU A 30 12.41 -28.95 3.07
C LEU A 30 12.14 -27.97 4.21
N LEU A 31 12.77 -28.17 5.36
CA LEU A 31 12.64 -27.25 6.50
C LEU A 31 13.24 -25.88 6.18
N PHE A 32 14.42 -25.84 5.57
CA PHE A 32 14.99 -24.58 5.08
C PHE A 32 14.10 -23.89 4.06
N LEU A 33 13.56 -24.64 3.10
CA LEU A 33 12.64 -24.11 2.11
C LEU A 33 11.37 -23.53 2.78
N ALA A 34 10.80 -24.24 3.73
CA ALA A 34 9.63 -23.79 4.47
C ALA A 34 9.90 -22.50 5.24
N VAL A 35 11.03 -22.40 5.95
CA VAL A 35 11.46 -21.21 6.68
C VAL A 35 11.67 -20.03 5.70
N PHE A 36 12.30 -20.29 4.57
CA PHE A 36 12.54 -19.28 3.54
C PHE A 36 11.23 -18.73 2.96
N LEU A 37 10.31 -19.61 2.57
CA LEU A 37 9.00 -19.20 2.07
C LEU A 37 8.21 -18.45 3.15
N PHE A 38 8.21 -18.94 4.38
CA PHE A 38 7.56 -18.24 5.49
C PHE A 38 8.11 -16.81 5.67
N LYS A 39 9.43 -16.63 5.56
CA LYS A 39 10.06 -15.32 5.64
C LYS A 39 9.60 -14.39 4.51
N ILE A 40 9.55 -14.91 3.26
CA ILE A 40 9.06 -14.14 2.10
C ILE A 40 7.60 -13.73 2.30
N PHE A 41 6.73 -14.67 2.68
CA PHE A 41 5.31 -14.36 2.90
C PHE A 41 5.11 -13.39 4.06
N SER A 42 5.84 -13.57 5.15
CA SER A 42 5.75 -12.68 6.33
C SER A 42 6.16 -11.24 6.01
N THR A 43 7.20 -11.06 5.18
CA THR A 43 7.67 -9.73 4.80
C THR A 43 6.81 -9.14 3.66
N GLY A 44 6.40 -9.98 2.71
CA GLY A 44 5.61 -9.54 1.55
C GLY A 44 4.12 -9.31 1.84
N TYR A 45 3.58 -9.82 2.96
CA TYR A 45 2.16 -9.67 3.29
C TYR A 45 1.74 -8.21 3.44
N THR A 46 2.61 -7.38 4.01
CA THR A 46 2.34 -5.95 4.19
C THR A 46 2.22 -5.19 2.87
N ALA A 47 2.81 -5.68 1.78
CA ALA A 47 2.70 -5.07 0.45
C ALA A 47 1.27 -5.17 -0.13
N PHE A 48 0.45 -6.12 0.34
CA PHE A 48 -0.95 -6.26 -0.08
C PHE A 48 -1.93 -5.41 0.75
N GLN A 49 -1.46 -4.74 1.78
CA GLN A 49 -2.26 -3.84 2.59
C GLN A 49 -2.08 -2.41 2.08
N LYS A 50 -3.18 -1.70 1.86
CA LYS A 50 -3.21 -0.28 1.54
C LYS A 50 -3.70 0.51 2.75
N THR A 51 -3.06 1.62 3.04
CA THR A 51 -3.50 2.56 4.07
C THR A 51 -4.49 3.53 3.47
N TRP A 52 -5.61 3.72 4.15
CA TRP A 52 -6.66 4.67 3.78
C TRP A 52 -6.75 5.75 4.82
N ILE A 53 -6.94 6.99 4.38
CA ILE A 53 -7.13 8.16 5.23
C ILE A 53 -8.58 8.61 5.04
N THR A 54 -9.32 8.74 6.13
CA THR A 54 -10.68 9.30 6.10
C THR A 54 -10.59 10.80 6.32
N ILE A 55 -11.10 11.57 5.38
CA ILE A 55 -11.15 13.04 5.45
C ILE A 55 -12.55 13.55 5.09
N PRO A 56 -12.92 14.75 5.56
CA PRO A 56 -14.09 15.45 5.05
C PRO A 56 -13.82 15.92 3.63
N ILE A 57 -14.61 15.48 2.67
CA ILE A 57 -14.56 15.92 1.27
C ILE A 57 -15.70 16.93 1.06
N ASN A 58 -15.36 18.09 0.55
CA ASN A 58 -16.32 19.16 0.28
C ASN A 58 -16.72 19.14 -1.21
N TYR A 59 -17.90 18.60 -1.51
CA TYR A 59 -18.47 18.59 -2.85
C TYR A 59 -19.22 19.89 -3.20
N ASP A 60 -18.62 21.04 -2.86
CA ASP A 60 -19.19 22.32 -3.23
C ASP A 60 -19.20 22.47 -4.78
N PRO A 61 -20.35 22.85 -5.37
CA PRO A 61 -20.49 23.09 -6.82
C PRO A 61 -19.44 24.02 -7.40
N GLU A 62 -18.99 25.02 -6.62
CA GLU A 62 -17.98 26.00 -7.06
C GLU A 62 -16.65 25.32 -7.40
N PHE A 63 -16.20 24.35 -6.60
CA PHE A 63 -14.95 23.62 -6.84
C PHE A 63 -15.05 22.56 -7.93
N MET A 64 -16.28 22.23 -8.33
CA MET A 64 -16.56 21.29 -9.42
C MET A 64 -16.91 22.01 -10.72
N TYR A 65 -16.93 23.35 -10.72
CA TYR A 65 -17.34 24.22 -11.84
C TYR A 65 -18.74 23.90 -12.35
N LEU A 66 -19.65 23.52 -11.43
CA LEU A 66 -21.04 23.20 -11.72
C LEU A 66 -22.01 24.26 -11.16
N ASP A 67 -23.20 24.32 -11.74
CA ASP A 67 -24.26 25.21 -11.28
C ASP A 67 -24.88 24.73 -9.96
N ALA A 68 -24.83 25.56 -8.92
CA ALA A 68 -25.35 25.24 -7.60
C ALA A 68 -26.90 25.12 -7.57
N ASP A 69 -27.58 25.77 -8.49
CA ASP A 69 -29.05 25.82 -8.52
C ASP A 69 -29.65 24.57 -9.22
N GLN A 70 -28.85 23.75 -9.87
CA GLN A 70 -29.31 22.59 -10.60
C GLN A 70 -28.67 21.29 -10.08
N LYS A 71 -29.50 20.27 -9.90
CA LYS A 71 -28.93 18.92 -9.60
C LYS A 71 -28.19 18.41 -10.84
N PRO A 72 -26.86 18.16 -10.77
CA PRO A 72 -26.09 17.73 -11.91
C PRO A 72 -26.56 16.35 -12.40
N SER A 73 -26.47 16.13 -13.69
CA SER A 73 -26.59 14.78 -14.25
C SER A 73 -25.33 13.96 -13.94
N ILE A 74 -25.42 12.64 -14.12
CA ILE A 74 -24.26 11.77 -13.96
C ILE A 74 -23.17 12.16 -14.96
N GLN A 75 -23.55 12.60 -16.17
CA GLN A 75 -22.62 13.05 -17.20
C GLN A 75 -21.87 14.32 -16.76
N ASP A 76 -22.57 15.28 -16.16
CA ASP A 76 -21.94 16.50 -15.65
C ASP A 76 -20.92 16.17 -14.55
N LEU A 77 -21.23 15.21 -13.68
CA LEU A 77 -20.31 14.71 -12.66
C LEU A 77 -19.12 13.93 -13.27
N GLU A 78 -19.31 13.18 -14.35
CA GLU A 78 -18.24 12.49 -15.04
C GLU A 78 -17.28 13.46 -15.73
N ASP A 79 -17.77 14.55 -16.28
CA ASP A 79 -17.01 15.54 -17.03
C ASP A 79 -16.37 16.62 -16.13
N SER A 80 -16.69 16.64 -14.82
CA SER A 80 -16.17 17.61 -13.85
C SER A 80 -14.72 17.31 -13.45
N GLU A 81 -14.02 18.36 -13.03
CA GLU A 81 -12.68 18.29 -12.45
C GLU A 81 -12.76 18.21 -10.91
N TYR A 82 -11.88 17.38 -10.31
CA TYR A 82 -11.92 17.09 -8.87
C TYR A 82 -10.65 17.52 -8.13
N PHE A 83 -9.73 18.16 -8.83
CA PHE A 83 -8.49 18.63 -8.24
C PHE A 83 -8.76 19.66 -7.14
N ASP A 84 -9.58 20.70 -7.44
CA ASP A 84 -9.89 21.77 -6.49
C ASP A 84 -10.70 21.25 -5.31
N VAL A 85 -11.62 20.31 -5.53
CA VAL A 85 -12.34 19.61 -4.46
C VAL A 85 -11.37 18.93 -3.50
N GLY A 86 -10.31 18.29 -4.02
CA GLY A 86 -9.27 17.66 -3.21
C GLY A 86 -8.44 18.69 -2.44
N ILE A 87 -7.95 19.74 -3.10
CA ILE A 87 -7.15 20.79 -2.47
C ILE A 87 -7.89 21.50 -1.34
N GLU A 88 -9.15 21.88 -1.56
CA GLU A 88 -9.99 22.50 -0.53
C GLU A 88 -10.27 21.54 0.64
N SER A 89 -10.49 20.25 0.34
CA SER A 89 -10.65 19.23 1.38
C SER A 89 -9.38 19.06 2.20
N PHE A 90 -8.20 19.16 1.58
CA PHE A 90 -6.91 19.13 2.30
C PHE A 90 -6.68 20.39 3.12
N ALA A 91 -7.03 21.56 2.58
CA ALA A 91 -6.94 22.83 3.31
C ALA A 91 -7.86 22.84 4.55
N ALA A 92 -9.00 22.18 4.49
CA ALA A 92 -9.91 22.07 5.63
C ALA A 92 -9.36 21.23 6.79
N LEU A 93 -8.32 20.40 6.57
CA LEU A 93 -7.68 19.61 7.63
C LEU A 93 -6.87 20.50 8.59
N ASP A 94 -6.30 21.59 8.10
CA ASP A 94 -5.65 22.62 8.91
C ASP A 94 -6.03 24.02 8.40
N GLN A 95 -6.97 24.66 9.06
CA GLN A 95 -7.48 25.98 8.69
C GLN A 95 -6.43 27.11 8.77
N ASN A 96 -5.28 26.87 9.37
CA ASN A 96 -4.17 27.82 9.44
C ASN A 96 -3.03 27.46 8.47
N ALA A 97 -3.19 26.41 7.67
CA ALA A 97 -2.18 26.00 6.72
C ALA A 97 -1.99 27.06 5.63
N ASN A 98 -0.73 27.37 5.35
CA ASN A 98 -0.35 28.14 4.17
C ASN A 98 -0.26 27.25 2.93
N GLU A 99 -0.04 27.82 1.74
CA GLU A 99 0.04 27.07 0.48
C GLU A 99 1.12 25.97 0.49
N ASP A 100 2.25 26.21 1.13
CA ASP A 100 3.32 25.23 1.25
C ASP A 100 2.87 24.04 2.12
N GLN A 101 2.17 24.31 3.22
CA GLN A 101 1.64 23.28 4.12
C GLN A 101 0.52 22.48 3.46
N ILE A 102 -0.36 23.11 2.67
CA ILE A 102 -1.38 22.41 1.88
C ILE A 102 -0.71 21.48 0.86
N THR A 103 0.37 21.92 0.24
CA THR A 103 1.17 21.10 -0.68
C THR A 103 1.78 19.89 0.04
N GLU A 104 2.27 20.05 1.27
CA GLU A 104 2.76 18.94 2.09
C GLU A 104 1.65 17.98 2.49
N ILE A 105 0.47 18.49 2.86
CA ILE A 105 -0.70 17.65 3.16
C ILE A 105 -1.10 16.84 1.92
N LYS A 106 -1.12 17.46 0.72
CA LYS A 106 -1.41 16.78 -0.54
C LYS A 106 -0.46 15.60 -0.79
N ARG A 107 0.83 15.74 -0.46
CA ARG A 107 1.82 14.65 -0.60
C ARG A 107 1.54 13.43 0.27
N MET A 108 0.71 13.55 1.29
CA MET A 108 0.27 12.43 2.12
C MET A 108 -0.72 11.50 1.39
N PHE A 109 -1.34 11.98 0.31
CA PHE A 109 -2.33 11.23 -0.47
C PHE A 109 -1.72 10.66 -1.75
N ALA A 110 -2.25 9.53 -2.19
CA ALA A 110 -1.86 8.94 -3.47
C ALA A 110 -2.26 9.85 -4.63
N PHE A 111 -1.51 9.78 -5.72
CA PHE A 111 -1.72 10.60 -6.93
C PHE A 111 -3.13 10.42 -7.54
N ILE A 112 -3.81 9.33 -7.18
CA ILE A 112 -5.15 8.98 -7.69
C ILE A 112 -6.29 9.60 -6.86
N PHE A 113 -6.02 10.56 -5.96
CA PHE A 113 -7.05 11.12 -5.08
C PHE A 113 -8.23 11.73 -5.85
N GLU A 114 -7.98 12.36 -6.99
CA GLU A 114 -9.02 12.94 -7.84
C GLU A 114 -9.98 11.86 -8.36
N GLU A 115 -9.45 10.74 -8.83
CA GLU A 115 -10.25 9.60 -9.28
C GLU A 115 -11.04 8.96 -8.14
N GLU A 116 -10.47 8.92 -6.94
CA GLU A 116 -11.15 8.39 -5.76
C GLU A 116 -12.31 9.31 -5.33
N ILE A 117 -12.10 10.63 -5.32
CA ILE A 117 -13.14 11.63 -5.06
C ILE A 117 -14.25 11.53 -6.10
N LYS A 118 -13.88 11.47 -7.38
CA LYS A 118 -14.81 11.29 -8.51
C LYS A 118 -15.62 10.01 -8.37
N TYR A 119 -14.96 8.89 -8.09
CA TYR A 119 -15.64 7.61 -7.90
C TYR A 119 -16.63 7.64 -6.72
N HIS A 120 -16.28 8.34 -5.65
CA HIS A 120 -17.16 8.49 -4.48
C HIS A 120 -18.44 9.25 -4.83
N ILE A 121 -18.36 10.41 -5.50
CA ILE A 121 -19.55 11.21 -5.86
C ILE A 121 -20.39 10.52 -6.94
N LEU A 122 -19.79 9.83 -7.90
CA LEU A 122 -20.53 9.04 -8.90
C LEU A 122 -21.30 7.88 -8.26
N SER A 123 -20.74 7.30 -7.20
CA SER A 123 -21.44 6.26 -6.43
C SER A 123 -22.54 6.81 -5.52
N ASN A 124 -22.43 8.08 -5.13
CA ASN A 124 -23.34 8.76 -4.20
C ASN A 124 -23.69 10.17 -4.71
N PRO A 125 -24.45 10.31 -5.81
CA PRO A 125 -24.76 11.63 -6.39
C PRO A 125 -25.56 12.58 -5.48
N ASP A 126 -26.18 12.04 -4.44
CA ASP A 126 -26.89 12.82 -3.43
C ASP A 126 -25.97 13.58 -2.46
N ASP A 127 -24.67 13.34 -2.52
CA ASP A 127 -23.65 14.04 -1.73
C ASP A 127 -23.19 15.35 -2.37
N PHE A 128 -23.65 15.65 -3.58
CA PHE A 128 -23.43 16.93 -4.24
C PHE A 128 -23.88 18.11 -3.36
N GLY A 129 -23.03 19.12 -3.24
CA GLY A 129 -23.26 20.28 -2.38
C GLY A 129 -23.10 20.01 -0.87
N LYS A 130 -22.52 18.87 -0.47
CA LYS A 130 -22.33 18.50 0.94
C LYS A 130 -20.88 18.23 1.26
N ILE A 131 -20.58 18.33 2.56
CA ILE A 131 -19.32 17.82 3.12
C ILE A 131 -19.60 16.43 3.67
N VAL A 132 -18.89 15.42 3.16
CA VAL A 132 -19.05 14.03 3.56
C VAL A 132 -17.70 13.38 3.87
N GLU A 133 -17.68 12.39 4.75
CA GLU A 133 -16.47 11.63 5.01
C GLU A 133 -16.16 10.68 3.83
N GLY A 134 -15.05 10.92 3.18
CA GLY A 134 -14.52 10.07 2.13
C GLY A 134 -13.22 9.37 2.55
N LYS A 135 -12.89 8.29 1.87
CA LYS A 135 -11.65 7.53 2.09
C LYS A 135 -10.75 7.70 0.88
N LEU A 136 -9.58 8.27 1.10
CA LEU A 136 -8.54 8.42 0.09
C LEU A 136 -7.35 7.54 0.42
N THR A 137 -6.69 7.02 -0.60
CA THR A 137 -5.48 6.20 -0.43
C THR A 137 -4.33 7.08 0.03
N ALA A 138 -3.61 6.65 1.06
CA ALA A 138 -2.37 7.29 1.49
C ALA A 138 -1.29 7.16 0.40
N SER A 139 -0.37 8.13 0.35
CA SER A 139 0.83 8.02 -0.49
C SER A 139 1.68 6.81 -0.06
N ASP A 140 2.54 6.35 -0.96
CA ASP A 140 3.41 5.20 -0.69
C ASP A 140 4.32 5.46 0.51
N ASP A 141 4.83 6.69 0.65
CA ASP A 141 5.70 7.07 1.77
C ASP A 141 4.96 7.00 3.10
N LEU A 142 3.75 7.55 3.14
CA LEU A 142 2.93 7.53 4.35
C LEU A 142 2.47 6.11 4.69
N ASP A 143 2.14 5.30 3.69
CA ASP A 143 1.80 3.88 3.87
C ASP A 143 2.98 3.10 4.48
N GLN A 144 4.23 3.37 4.05
CA GLN A 144 5.43 2.76 4.62
C GLN A 144 5.69 3.20 6.08
N VAL A 145 5.39 4.47 6.41
CA VAL A 145 5.47 4.97 7.80
C VAL A 145 4.46 4.25 8.69
N PHE A 146 3.20 4.09 8.23
CA PHE A 146 2.17 3.36 8.99
C PHE A 146 2.49 1.87 9.15
N LYS A 147 3.13 1.26 8.17
CA LYS A 147 3.62 -0.12 8.22
C LYS A 147 4.86 -0.30 9.10
N GLY A 148 5.44 0.81 9.59
CA GLY A 148 6.63 0.81 10.46
C GLY A 148 7.92 0.51 9.72
N ASN A 149 7.94 0.61 8.39
CA ASN A 149 9.13 0.41 7.56
C ASN A 149 10.02 1.66 7.53
N TYR A 150 9.43 2.86 7.76
CA TYR A 150 10.14 4.12 7.92
C TYR A 150 9.93 4.71 9.30
N PRO A 151 10.94 5.41 9.87
CA PRO A 151 10.76 6.16 11.11
C PRO A 151 9.75 7.29 10.90
N ARG A 152 8.96 7.59 11.93
CA ARG A 152 7.95 8.68 11.87
C ARG A 152 8.58 10.08 11.73
N GLU A 153 9.82 10.21 12.15
CA GLU A 153 10.64 11.42 11.97
C GLU A 153 11.53 11.18 10.76
N LEU A 154 11.01 11.42 9.56
CA LEU A 154 11.80 11.39 8.33
C LEU A 154 12.65 12.66 8.30
N PRO A 155 14.00 12.57 8.19
CA PRO A 155 14.81 13.75 7.90
C PRO A 155 14.40 14.31 6.54
N ASP A 156 14.30 15.62 6.43
CA ASP A 156 13.86 16.37 5.25
C ASP A 156 14.52 15.92 3.93
N CYS A 157 15.72 15.35 4.00
CA CYS A 157 16.46 14.86 2.84
C CYS A 157 15.87 13.58 2.19
N LEU A 158 15.02 12.82 2.87
CA LEU A 158 14.39 11.62 2.30
C LEU A 158 13.10 11.94 1.54
N LEU A 159 12.44 13.05 1.86
CA LEU A 159 11.28 13.54 1.12
C LEU A 159 11.65 14.02 -0.29
N TYR A 160 12.88 14.51 -0.48
CA TYR A 160 13.39 14.99 -1.78
C TYR A 160 13.90 13.87 -2.71
N THR A 161 14.22 12.68 -2.20
CA THR A 161 14.79 11.61 -3.03
C THR A 161 13.76 10.86 -3.88
N SER A 162 12.48 10.88 -3.52
CA SER A 162 11.41 10.30 -4.34
C SER A 162 11.12 11.12 -5.59
N ASP A 163 11.16 12.47 -5.50
CA ASP A 163 10.98 13.37 -6.65
C ASP A 163 12.12 13.27 -7.68
N ALA A 164 13.37 13.11 -7.21
CA ALA A 164 14.53 13.01 -8.09
C ALA A 164 14.56 11.69 -8.92
N ALA A 165 13.86 10.64 -8.47
CA ALA A 165 13.78 9.38 -9.20
C ALA A 165 12.75 9.42 -10.34
N ASP A 166 11.74 10.28 -10.26
CA ASP A 166 10.71 10.44 -11.28
C ASP A 166 11.14 11.37 -12.42
N GLU A 167 11.93 12.43 -12.13
CA GLU A 167 12.48 13.32 -13.16
C GLU A 167 13.50 12.64 -14.08
N SER A 168 14.09 11.52 -13.69
CA SER A 168 15.06 10.77 -14.51
C SER A 168 14.42 9.88 -15.58
N ARG A 169 13.09 9.80 -15.66
CA ARG A 169 12.32 8.98 -16.62
C ARG A 169 11.61 9.77 -17.72
N GLY A 170 11.83 11.09 -17.80
CA GLY A 170 11.32 11.93 -18.88
C GLY A 170 12.22 11.91 -20.12
#